data_acf70c15aca9b8896318001154abec9c
#
_entry.id   acf70c15aca9b8896318001154abec9c
#
_cell.length_a   1.000
_cell.length_b   1.000
_cell.length_c   1.000
_cell.angle_alpha   90.00
_cell.angle_beta   90.00
_cell.angle_gamma   90.00
#
_symmetry.space_group_name_H-M   'P 1'
#
loop_
_entity.id
_entity.type
_entity.pdbx_description
1 polymer ?
#
loop_
_entity_poly.entity_id
_entity_poly.type
_entity_poly.pdbx_seq_one_letter_code
_entity_poly.pdbx_strand_id
1 'polypeptide(L)'
;GIESAGCDYVKAESIVPSEDFMLGGGERYELSDPFDSSLSVSLRETARVWAKTGDAGVPLIWSNDCGSGRTVVCNIGIYDKVMRGFYAAAISLLGDATAYPVINSAVFYLDDFPSPVPSGDGTYIKRDYGLSIADFYTKVWWPDLQKLAQKYGIRYTGVMIENYED
;
A
#
# COMPACT_ATOMS: atom_id res chain seq x y z
N GLY A 1 -6.12 -28.54 7.30
CA GLY A 1 -5.08 -28.16 8.23
C GLY A 1 -3.72 -28.67 7.79
N ILE A 2 -2.72 -28.51 8.65
CA ILE A 2 -1.36 -29.00 8.42
C ILE A 2 -1.38 -30.53 8.58
N GLU A 3 -0.76 -31.25 7.65
CA GLU A 3 -0.52 -32.68 7.72
C GLU A 3 0.82 -32.95 8.38
N SER A 4 1.87 -32.25 7.91
CA SER A 4 3.21 -32.30 8.49
C SER A 4 3.90 -30.95 8.35
N ALA A 5 4.79 -30.64 9.29
CA ALA A 5 5.65 -29.49 9.22
C ALA A 5 7.10 -29.94 9.45
N GLY A 6 8.00 -29.47 8.59
CA GLY A 6 9.44 -29.61 8.80
C GLY A 6 9.96 -28.61 9.82
N CYS A 7 11.20 -28.82 10.26
CA CYS A 7 11.94 -27.86 11.10
C CYS A 7 12.74 -26.87 10.26
N ASP A 8 12.80 -27.08 8.95
CA ASP A 8 13.61 -26.24 8.06
C ASP A 8 12.81 -25.04 7.56
N TYR A 9 13.47 -23.90 7.52
CA TYR A 9 12.96 -22.70 6.90
C TYR A 9 13.22 -22.73 5.39
N VAL A 10 12.25 -22.21 4.63
CA VAL A 10 12.35 -22.10 3.18
C VAL A 10 12.48 -20.63 2.82
N LYS A 11 13.46 -20.34 1.96
CA LYS A 11 13.63 -19.01 1.39
C LYS A 11 12.53 -18.74 0.38
N ALA A 12 11.89 -17.59 0.49
CA ALA A 12 10.95 -17.06 -0.49
C ALA A 12 11.59 -15.87 -1.22
N GLU A 13 11.80 -16.02 -2.51
CA GLU A 13 12.27 -14.95 -3.41
C GLU A 13 11.11 -14.28 -4.14
N SER A 14 9.99 -14.99 -4.25
CA SER A 14 8.78 -14.50 -4.86
C SER A 14 7.54 -15.15 -4.24
N ILE A 15 6.40 -14.49 -4.41
CA ILE A 15 5.09 -14.94 -3.95
C ILE A 15 4.15 -15.05 -5.15
N VAL A 16 3.40 -16.14 -5.22
CA VAL A 16 2.33 -16.34 -6.21
C VAL A 16 1.02 -16.53 -5.46
N PRO A 17 0.17 -15.49 -5.37
CA PRO A 17 -1.19 -15.62 -4.87
C PRO A 17 -2.08 -16.34 -5.89
N SER A 18 -3.13 -17.03 -5.44
CA SER A 18 -4.16 -17.56 -6.34
C SER A 18 -4.96 -16.43 -6.99
N GLU A 19 -5.55 -16.70 -8.17
CA GLU A 19 -6.27 -15.70 -8.96
C GLU A 19 -7.39 -15.01 -8.18
N ASP A 20 -8.06 -15.72 -7.30
CA ASP A 20 -9.22 -15.27 -6.54
C ASP A 20 -8.88 -14.80 -5.10
N PHE A 21 -7.59 -14.73 -4.75
CA PHE A 21 -7.17 -14.32 -3.41
C PHE A 21 -7.22 -12.81 -3.20
N MET A 22 -6.74 -12.06 -4.17
CA MET A 22 -6.65 -10.60 -4.12
C MET A 22 -6.58 -10.01 -5.52
N LEU A 23 -6.75 -8.70 -5.63
CA LEU A 23 -6.54 -8.01 -6.90
C LEU A 23 -5.08 -8.21 -7.36
N GLY A 24 -4.89 -8.65 -8.60
CA GLY A 24 -3.58 -9.05 -9.14
C GLY A 24 -3.20 -10.49 -8.76
N GLY A 25 -4.13 -11.30 -8.28
CA GLY A 25 -3.91 -12.73 -8.08
C GLY A 25 -3.54 -13.44 -9.38
N GLY A 26 -2.82 -14.55 -9.27
CA GLY A 26 -2.27 -15.30 -10.40
C GLY A 26 -0.90 -14.79 -10.88
N GLU A 27 -0.55 -13.55 -10.60
CA GLU A 27 0.74 -12.97 -10.96
C GLU A 27 1.84 -13.39 -9.98
N ARG A 28 3.07 -13.44 -10.48
CA ARG A 28 4.26 -13.68 -9.66
C ARG A 28 4.84 -12.35 -9.18
N TYR A 29 4.94 -12.18 -7.88
CA TYR A 29 5.51 -11.01 -7.24
C TYR A 29 6.93 -11.30 -6.78
N GLU A 30 7.92 -10.70 -7.42
CA GLU A 30 9.31 -10.77 -6.99
C GLU A 30 9.52 -9.89 -5.75
N LEU A 31 10.20 -10.43 -4.75
CA LEU A 31 10.50 -9.73 -3.51
C LEU A 31 11.82 -8.98 -3.63
N SER A 32 11.79 -7.68 -3.37
CA SER A 32 13.01 -6.87 -3.29
C SER A 32 13.90 -7.26 -2.10
N ASP A 33 13.29 -7.80 -1.07
CA ASP A 33 13.96 -8.33 0.13
C ASP A 33 13.44 -9.75 0.41
N PRO A 34 14.11 -10.79 -0.13
CA PRO A 34 13.73 -12.18 0.12
C PRO A 34 13.80 -12.55 1.59
N PHE A 35 12.88 -13.40 2.04
CA PHE A 35 12.84 -13.87 3.42
C PHE A 35 12.98 -15.39 3.52
N ASP A 36 13.48 -15.87 4.66
CA ASP A 36 13.74 -17.28 4.96
C ASP A 36 13.05 -17.75 6.24
N SER A 37 11.85 -17.23 6.49
CA SER A 37 11.08 -17.49 7.72
C SER A 37 9.83 -18.33 7.51
N SER A 38 9.63 -18.90 6.33
CA SER A 38 8.52 -19.81 6.05
C SER A 38 8.90 -21.26 6.35
N LEU A 39 8.07 -21.96 7.12
CA LEU A 39 8.28 -23.36 7.39
C LEU A 39 7.92 -24.21 6.17
N SER A 40 8.69 -25.28 5.92
CA SER A 40 8.30 -26.31 4.97
C SER A 40 7.11 -27.09 5.53
N VAL A 41 5.96 -27.00 4.89
CA VAL A 41 4.72 -27.61 5.34
C VAL A 41 4.06 -28.40 4.24
N SER A 42 3.47 -29.55 4.60
CA SER A 42 2.50 -30.27 3.80
C SER A 42 1.11 -30.07 4.36
N LEU A 43 0.15 -29.79 3.51
CA LEU A 43 -1.23 -29.50 3.89
C LEU A 43 -2.13 -30.67 3.52
N ARG A 44 -3.15 -30.92 4.35
CA ARG A 44 -4.22 -31.87 4.03
C ARG A 44 -5.06 -31.32 2.88
N GLU A 45 -5.69 -32.18 2.12
CA GLU A 45 -6.58 -31.85 1.01
C GLU A 45 -7.73 -30.90 1.38
N THR A 46 -8.11 -30.87 2.67
CA THR A 46 -9.13 -29.95 3.19
C THR A 46 -8.67 -28.49 3.29
N ALA A 47 -7.38 -28.25 3.16
CA ALA A 47 -6.83 -26.89 3.20
C ALA A 47 -6.81 -26.28 1.80
N ARG A 48 -7.26 -25.05 1.69
CA ARG A 48 -7.18 -24.26 0.46
C ARG A 48 -5.98 -23.32 0.52
N VAL A 49 -5.04 -23.46 -0.42
CA VAL A 49 -3.86 -22.60 -0.55
C VAL A 49 -4.24 -21.35 -1.32
N TRP A 50 -3.94 -20.20 -0.75
CA TRP A 50 -4.20 -18.87 -1.31
C TRP A 50 -2.95 -18.17 -1.82
N ALA A 51 -1.78 -18.48 -1.24
CA ALA A 51 -0.50 -18.00 -1.74
C ALA A 51 0.60 -19.03 -1.45
N LYS A 52 1.59 -19.08 -2.33
CA LYS A 52 2.74 -19.98 -2.23
C LYS A 52 4.03 -19.27 -2.68
N THR A 53 5.19 -19.83 -2.32
CA THR A 53 6.46 -19.38 -2.90
C THR A 53 6.50 -19.69 -4.38
N GLY A 54 7.08 -18.78 -5.17
CA GLY A 54 7.14 -18.95 -6.63
C GLY A 54 8.07 -20.05 -7.11
N ASP A 55 9.10 -20.37 -6.32
CA ASP A 55 10.13 -21.35 -6.70
C ASP A 55 9.83 -22.76 -6.18
N ALA A 56 9.74 -22.88 -4.87
CA ALA A 56 9.53 -24.19 -4.21
C ALA A 56 8.05 -24.58 -4.09
N GLY A 57 7.11 -23.68 -4.35
CA GLY A 57 5.68 -23.93 -4.23
C GLY A 57 5.20 -24.16 -2.78
N VAL A 58 6.00 -23.74 -1.79
CA VAL A 58 5.66 -23.89 -0.38
C VAL A 58 4.47 -23.00 -0.02
N PRO A 59 3.44 -23.54 0.66
CA PRO A 59 2.28 -22.76 1.08
C PRO A 59 2.67 -21.65 2.04
N LEU A 60 2.27 -20.42 1.69
CA LEU A 60 2.48 -19.21 2.51
C LEU A 60 1.20 -18.77 3.20
N ILE A 61 0.07 -18.84 2.52
CA ILE A 61 -1.23 -18.50 3.08
C ILE A 61 -2.22 -19.57 2.69
N TRP A 62 -2.93 -20.11 3.66
CA TRP A 62 -3.99 -21.08 3.43
C TRP A 62 -5.13 -20.95 4.44
N SER A 63 -6.29 -21.44 4.06
CA SER A 63 -7.43 -21.54 4.97
C SER A 63 -7.87 -22.99 5.13
N ASN A 64 -8.55 -23.25 6.25
CA ASN A 64 -9.21 -24.53 6.52
C ASN A 64 -10.49 -24.28 7.29
N ASP A 65 -11.57 -24.90 6.84
CA ASP A 65 -12.85 -24.84 7.53
C ASP A 65 -12.87 -25.88 8.67
N CYS A 66 -13.26 -25.43 9.86
CA CYS A 66 -13.29 -26.21 11.10
C CYS A 66 -14.69 -26.09 11.73
N GLY A 67 -15.56 -27.03 11.44
CA GLY A 67 -16.96 -26.94 11.88
C GLY A 67 -17.66 -25.74 11.27
N SER A 68 -18.18 -24.83 12.12
CA SER A 68 -18.81 -23.58 11.69
C SER A 68 -17.83 -22.41 11.55
N GLY A 69 -16.55 -22.64 11.83
CA GLY A 69 -15.52 -21.59 11.77
C GLY A 69 -14.49 -21.84 10.68
N ARG A 70 -13.71 -20.80 10.39
CA ARG A 70 -12.58 -20.84 9.46
C ARG A 70 -11.30 -20.40 10.14
N THR A 71 -10.22 -21.13 9.84
CA THR A 71 -8.87 -20.74 10.24
C THR A 71 -8.10 -20.30 9.00
N VAL A 72 -7.40 -19.19 9.10
CA VAL A 72 -6.45 -18.72 8.08
C VAL A 72 -5.06 -18.68 8.71
N VAL A 73 -4.10 -19.24 8.03
CA VAL A 73 -2.71 -19.30 8.49
C VAL A 73 -1.83 -18.54 7.52
N CYS A 74 -0.98 -17.68 8.06
CA CYS A 74 0.08 -16.99 7.33
C CYS A 74 1.42 -17.58 7.77
N ASN A 75 2.07 -18.31 6.90
CA ASN A 75 3.38 -18.93 7.08
C ASN A 75 4.50 -17.99 6.58
N ILE A 76 4.46 -16.76 7.06
CA ILE A 76 5.38 -15.68 6.72
C ILE A 76 5.86 -15.07 8.04
N GLY A 77 7.14 -15.23 8.35
CA GLY A 77 7.71 -14.81 9.64
C GLY A 77 8.18 -13.37 9.71
N ILE A 78 8.02 -12.60 8.63
CA ILE A 78 8.38 -11.18 8.60
C ILE A 78 7.15 -10.30 8.46
N TYR A 79 7.26 -9.07 8.99
CA TYR A 79 6.25 -8.04 8.85
C TYR A 79 6.84 -6.81 8.18
N ASP A 80 6.72 -6.72 6.86
CA ASP A 80 7.12 -5.56 6.07
C ASP A 80 5.89 -4.87 5.46
N LYS A 81 6.08 -3.61 5.04
CA LYS A 81 5.05 -2.83 4.35
C LYS A 81 4.55 -3.51 3.08
N VAL A 82 5.45 -4.17 2.35
CA VAL A 82 5.12 -4.92 1.12
C VAL A 82 4.12 -6.04 1.40
N MET A 83 4.17 -6.64 2.59
CA MET A 83 3.28 -7.76 2.97
C MET A 83 1.89 -7.33 3.44
N ARG A 84 1.63 -6.03 3.64
CA ARG A 84 0.35 -5.55 4.19
C ARG A 84 -0.85 -5.96 3.35
N GLY A 85 -0.72 -5.95 2.02
CA GLY A 85 -1.76 -6.39 1.11
C GLY A 85 -2.11 -7.87 1.29
N PHE A 86 -1.09 -8.73 1.43
CA PHE A 86 -1.27 -10.16 1.67
C PHE A 86 -1.93 -10.46 3.00
N TYR A 87 -1.53 -9.77 4.08
CA TYR A 87 -2.17 -9.93 5.40
C TYR A 87 -3.61 -9.42 5.41
N ALA A 88 -3.88 -8.28 4.77
CA ALA A 88 -5.23 -7.76 4.66
C ALA A 88 -6.13 -8.71 3.87
N ALA A 89 -5.64 -9.26 2.75
CA ALA A 89 -6.35 -10.27 1.99
C ALA A 89 -6.58 -11.56 2.80
N ALA A 90 -5.57 -12.01 3.58
CA ALA A 90 -5.73 -13.17 4.46
C ALA A 90 -6.82 -12.95 5.53
N ILE A 91 -6.87 -11.76 6.14
CA ILE A 91 -7.91 -11.39 7.10
C ILE A 91 -9.29 -11.39 6.43
N SER A 92 -9.39 -10.97 5.18
CA SER A 92 -10.66 -10.93 4.44
C SER A 92 -11.30 -12.31 4.25
N LEU A 93 -10.51 -13.38 4.32
CA LEU A 93 -11.00 -14.74 4.24
C LEU A 93 -11.78 -15.20 5.48
N LEU A 94 -11.69 -14.47 6.60
CA LEU A 94 -12.34 -14.80 7.87
C LEU A 94 -13.79 -14.30 7.98
N GLY A 95 -14.20 -13.40 7.09
CA GLY A 95 -15.53 -12.78 7.15
C GLY A 95 -16.17 -12.60 5.78
N ASP A 96 -17.46 -12.32 5.77
CA ASP A 96 -18.25 -12.14 4.53
C ASP A 96 -17.95 -10.80 3.83
N ALA A 97 -17.44 -9.82 4.58
CA ALA A 97 -17.07 -8.52 4.05
C ALA A 97 -15.86 -7.95 4.80
N THR A 98 -14.88 -7.47 4.05
CA THR A 98 -13.68 -6.82 4.62
C THR A 98 -13.23 -5.70 3.68
N ALA A 99 -12.89 -4.55 4.26
CA ALA A 99 -12.29 -3.44 3.54
C ALA A 99 -10.78 -3.42 3.80
N TYR A 100 -9.99 -3.39 2.73
CA TYR A 100 -8.53 -3.26 2.81
C TYR A 100 -8.02 -2.40 1.66
N PRO A 101 -6.87 -1.71 1.84
CA PRO A 101 -6.31 -0.89 0.77
C PRO A 101 -5.75 -1.76 -0.35
N VAL A 102 -6.18 -1.49 -1.58
CA VAL A 102 -5.72 -2.20 -2.80
C VAL A 102 -4.56 -1.46 -3.44
N ILE A 103 -4.50 -0.14 -3.28
CA ILE A 103 -3.49 0.72 -3.88
C ILE A 103 -2.70 1.43 -2.78
N ASN A 104 -1.38 1.25 -2.79
CA ASN A 104 -0.48 2.05 -1.97
C ASN A 104 -0.14 3.34 -2.72
N SER A 105 -1.02 4.32 -2.66
CA SER A 105 -0.84 5.60 -3.33
C SER A 105 -0.97 6.77 -2.34
N ALA A 106 -0.31 7.87 -2.67
CA ALA A 106 -0.48 9.15 -2.02
C ALA A 106 -1.01 10.15 -3.03
N VAL A 107 -1.94 10.99 -2.61
CA VAL A 107 -2.48 12.08 -3.41
C VAL A 107 -2.12 13.38 -2.71
N PHE A 108 -1.61 14.34 -3.48
CA PHE A 108 -1.27 15.67 -2.99
C PHE A 108 -2.27 16.67 -3.56
N TYR A 109 -3.11 17.19 -2.70
CA TYR A 109 -4.05 18.23 -3.06
C TYR A 109 -3.44 19.61 -2.80
N LEU A 110 -3.68 20.53 -3.74
CA LEU A 110 -3.52 21.96 -3.54
C LEU A 110 -4.92 22.52 -3.35
N ASP A 111 -5.27 22.71 -2.10
CA ASP A 111 -6.55 23.27 -1.73
C ASP A 111 -6.59 24.78 -2.07
N ASP A 112 -7.78 25.31 -2.31
CA ASP A 112 -7.97 26.71 -2.69
C ASP A 112 -7.12 27.13 -3.91
N PHE A 113 -6.90 26.23 -4.84
CA PHE A 113 -6.13 26.52 -6.04
C PHE A 113 -6.87 27.52 -6.96
N PRO A 114 -6.23 28.49 -7.63
CA PRO A 114 -4.80 28.60 -7.90
C PRO A 114 -3.99 29.33 -6.82
N SER A 115 -4.60 29.90 -5.82
CA SER A 115 -3.93 30.69 -4.82
C SER A 115 -4.65 30.60 -3.49
N PRO A 116 -4.10 29.91 -2.49
CA PRO A 116 -4.63 29.99 -1.15
C PRO A 116 -4.60 31.46 -0.72
N VAL A 117 -5.75 32.00 -0.34
CA VAL A 117 -5.86 33.40 0.07
C VAL A 117 -5.26 33.52 1.46
N PRO A 118 -4.11 34.18 1.62
CA PRO A 118 -3.58 34.44 2.95
C PRO A 118 -4.52 35.39 3.66
N SER A 119 -4.87 35.08 4.90
CA SER A 119 -5.53 36.01 5.77
C SER A 119 -4.54 37.17 6.07
N GLY A 120 -4.92 38.40 5.77
CA GLY A 120 -4.14 39.58 6.09
C GLY A 120 -3.52 40.27 4.87
N ASP A 121 -2.64 41.24 5.16
CA ASP A 121 -2.06 42.17 4.20
C ASP A 121 -0.74 41.72 3.55
N GLY A 122 -0.33 40.48 3.79
CA GLY A 122 0.93 39.92 3.27
C GLY A 122 2.18 40.51 3.95
N THR A 123 2.06 41.08 5.15
CA THR A 123 3.17 41.71 5.87
C THR A 123 4.39 40.78 5.99
N TYR A 124 4.21 39.50 6.30
CA TYR A 124 5.32 38.54 6.41
C TYR A 124 5.97 38.24 5.05
N ILE A 125 5.18 38.12 3.99
CA ILE A 125 5.70 37.93 2.62
C ILE A 125 6.53 39.13 2.22
N LYS A 126 6.03 40.33 2.49
CA LYS A 126 6.75 41.56 2.18
C LYS A 126 8.03 41.68 2.99
N ARG A 127 8.01 41.32 4.28
CA ARG A 127 9.19 41.36 5.17
C ARG A 127 10.28 40.39 4.70
N ASP A 128 9.90 39.13 4.40
CA ASP A 128 10.85 38.04 4.20
C ASP A 128 11.32 37.94 2.74
N TYR A 129 10.47 38.32 1.79
CA TYR A 129 10.75 38.19 0.35
C TYR A 129 10.77 39.55 -0.39
N GLY A 130 10.30 40.63 0.21
CA GLY A 130 10.20 41.91 -0.46
C GLY A 130 9.17 41.95 -1.60
N LEU A 131 8.23 40.98 -1.64
CA LEU A 131 7.29 40.78 -2.73
C LEU A 131 5.85 41.11 -2.30
N SER A 132 5.01 41.39 -3.31
CA SER A 132 3.56 41.36 -3.12
C SER A 132 3.09 39.90 -2.98
N ILE A 133 1.86 39.69 -2.50
CA ILE A 133 1.26 38.35 -2.40
C ILE A 133 1.23 37.68 -3.78
N ALA A 134 0.74 38.39 -4.81
CA ALA A 134 0.66 37.83 -6.16
C ALA A 134 2.03 37.48 -6.76
N ASP A 135 3.02 38.34 -6.52
CA ASP A 135 4.40 38.07 -6.95
C ASP A 135 5.03 36.90 -6.21
N PHE A 136 4.74 36.75 -4.93
CA PHE A 136 5.22 35.62 -4.15
C PHE A 136 4.67 34.28 -4.70
N TYR A 137 3.36 34.19 -4.98
CA TYR A 137 2.78 32.99 -5.54
C TYR A 137 3.35 32.63 -6.92
N THR A 138 3.55 33.62 -7.77
CA THR A 138 4.03 33.38 -9.14
C THR A 138 5.55 33.17 -9.22
N LYS A 139 6.35 33.85 -8.39
CA LYS A 139 7.81 33.84 -8.49
C LYS A 139 8.50 32.90 -7.51
N VAL A 140 7.84 32.51 -6.41
CA VAL A 140 8.41 31.65 -5.37
C VAL A 140 7.60 30.39 -5.18
N TRP A 141 6.37 30.50 -4.71
CA TRP A 141 5.56 29.36 -4.29
C TRP A 141 5.31 28.34 -5.43
N TRP A 142 4.79 28.79 -6.55
CA TRP A 142 4.51 27.91 -7.68
C TRP A 142 5.78 27.28 -8.30
N PRO A 143 6.86 28.03 -8.56
CA PRO A 143 8.11 27.42 -9.01
C PRO A 143 8.70 26.41 -8.04
N ASP A 144 8.57 26.61 -6.74
CA ASP A 144 9.08 25.65 -5.75
C ASP A 144 8.25 24.36 -5.72
N LEU A 145 6.92 24.44 -5.84
CA LEU A 145 6.07 23.26 -6.02
C LEU A 145 6.43 22.48 -7.28
N GLN A 146 6.71 23.17 -8.40
CA GLN A 146 7.14 22.53 -9.64
C GLN A 146 8.48 21.82 -9.48
N LYS A 147 9.46 22.41 -8.78
CA LYS A 147 10.74 21.79 -8.47
C LYS A 147 10.57 20.53 -7.61
N LEU A 148 9.68 20.57 -6.60
CA LEU A 148 9.35 19.42 -5.78
C LEU A 148 8.68 18.31 -6.60
N ALA A 149 7.75 18.68 -7.49
CA ALA A 149 7.11 17.75 -8.39
C ALA A 149 8.12 17.00 -9.27
N GLN A 150 9.05 17.74 -9.88
CA GLN A 150 10.11 17.17 -10.71
C GLN A 150 11.07 16.29 -9.90
N LYS A 151 11.51 16.77 -8.73
CA LYS A 151 12.46 16.05 -7.89
C LYS A 151 11.95 14.73 -7.36
N TYR A 152 10.67 14.65 -6.99
CA TYR A 152 10.07 13.51 -6.29
C TYR A 152 9.03 12.75 -7.12
N GLY A 153 8.80 13.14 -8.38
CA GLY A 153 7.78 12.53 -9.23
C GLY A 153 6.35 12.77 -8.73
N ILE A 154 6.11 13.87 -8.00
CA ILE A 154 4.81 14.20 -7.42
C ILE A 154 3.89 14.75 -8.51
N ARG A 155 2.61 14.36 -8.46
CA ARG A 155 1.53 14.97 -9.22
C ARG A 155 0.58 15.65 -8.25
N TYR A 156 0.36 16.94 -8.45
CA TYR A 156 -0.62 17.70 -7.67
C TYR A 156 -2.00 17.63 -8.32
N THR A 157 -3.01 17.62 -7.48
CA THR A 157 -4.41 17.85 -7.88
C THR A 157 -4.85 19.18 -7.31
N GLY A 158 -5.12 20.17 -8.16
CA GLY A 158 -5.65 21.47 -7.73
C GLY A 158 -7.15 21.36 -7.47
N VAL A 159 -7.56 21.71 -6.27
CA VAL A 159 -8.97 21.88 -5.91
C VAL A 159 -9.30 23.37 -6.12
N MET A 160 -9.94 23.65 -7.24
CA MET A 160 -10.22 25.05 -7.63
C MET A 160 -11.31 25.66 -6.75
N ILE A 161 -11.05 26.90 -6.37
CA ILE A 161 -12.07 27.76 -5.77
C ILE A 161 -12.27 28.98 -6.68
N GLU A 162 -13.50 29.31 -6.93
CA GLU A 162 -13.87 30.44 -7.81
C GLU A 162 -14.13 31.71 -6.99
N ASN A 163 -14.77 31.57 -5.85
CA ASN A 163 -15.13 32.68 -4.98
C ASN A 163 -15.16 32.27 -3.51
N TYR A 164 -14.75 33.14 -2.61
CA TYR A 164 -14.85 33.00 -1.16
C TYR A 164 -16.03 33.79 -0.57
N GLU A 165 -16.74 34.55 -1.39
CA GLU A 165 -17.90 35.34 -0.97
C GLU A 165 -19.18 34.52 -1.19
N ASP A 166 -19.96 34.36 -0.14
CA ASP A 166 -21.33 33.79 -0.19
C ASP A 166 -22.32 34.80 -0.78
#